data_38a91cc301aa645a442da9842f47e0b7
#
_entry.id   38a91cc301aa645a442da9842f47e0b7
#
_cell.length_a   1.000
_cell.length_b   1.000
_cell.length_c   1.000
_cell.angle_alpha   90.00
_cell.angle_beta   90.00
_cell.angle_gamma   90.00
#
_symmetry.space_group_name_H-M   'P 1'
#
loop_
_entity.id
_entity.type
_entity.pdbx_description
1 polymer ?
#
loop_
_entity_poly.entity_id
_entity_poly.type
_entity_poly.pdbx_seq_one_letter_code
_entity_poly.pdbx_strand_id
1 'polypeptide(L)'
;LVTNGFINDEPLQKILPLIDAANIDLKSIEDSFYRKICKAGVDPVKNTIRAMSNHGVHIEVTNLIIPGYNDSKEQVLGVVDFLADIDSKIPLHLSAYYPAYNFDAPRTSPDKIKSLVELASTRLENVYPGNI
;
A
#
# COMPACT_ATOMS: atom_id res chain seq x y z
N LEU A 1 -4.80 3.88 -13.85
CA LEU A 1 -4.04 4.87 -13.09
C LEU A 1 -3.09 4.19 -12.11
N VAL A 2 -1.84 4.56 -12.15
CA VAL A 2 -0.84 4.15 -11.15
C VAL A 2 -0.43 5.41 -10.39
N THR A 3 -0.50 5.39 -9.06
CA THR A 3 -0.26 6.57 -8.26
C THR A 3 0.32 6.24 -6.89
N ASN A 4 1.06 7.20 -6.30
CA ASN A 4 1.49 7.13 -4.91
C ASN A 4 0.40 7.63 -3.94
N GLY A 5 -0.77 8.02 -4.44
CA GLY A 5 -1.90 8.43 -3.63
C GLY A 5 -1.85 9.86 -3.10
N PHE A 6 -0.80 10.62 -3.38
CA PHE A 6 -0.69 12.02 -2.95
C PHE A 6 -1.45 12.94 -3.93
N ILE A 7 -2.77 12.94 -3.81
CA ILE A 7 -3.66 13.74 -4.64
C ILE A 7 -4.49 14.64 -3.72
N ASN A 8 -4.51 15.94 -3.97
CA ASN A 8 -5.36 16.87 -3.24
C ASN A 8 -6.83 16.64 -3.57
N ASP A 9 -7.73 17.01 -2.65
CA ASP A 9 -9.15 16.71 -2.75
C ASP A 9 -9.79 17.27 -4.02
N GLU A 10 -9.50 18.52 -4.38
CA GLU A 10 -10.10 19.14 -5.57
C GLU A 10 -9.72 18.44 -6.88
N PRO A 11 -8.41 18.21 -7.19
CA PRO A 11 -8.04 17.41 -8.35
C PRO A 11 -8.59 15.99 -8.30
N LEU A 12 -8.62 15.37 -7.12
CA LEU A 12 -9.15 14.02 -6.95
C LEU A 12 -10.61 13.94 -7.37
N GLN A 13 -11.45 14.87 -6.91
CA GLN A 13 -12.86 14.90 -7.26
C GLN A 13 -13.07 15.08 -8.77
N LYS A 14 -12.17 15.80 -9.43
CA LYS A 14 -12.25 16.01 -10.89
C LYS A 14 -11.93 14.76 -11.69
N ILE A 15 -10.99 13.92 -11.22
CA ILE A 15 -10.56 12.73 -11.96
C ILE A 15 -11.40 11.48 -11.63
N LEU A 16 -12.04 11.40 -10.47
CA LEU A 16 -12.82 10.23 -10.06
C LEU A 16 -13.80 9.74 -11.11
N PRO A 17 -14.60 10.61 -11.76
CA PRO A 17 -15.52 10.15 -12.80
C PRO A 17 -14.85 9.59 -14.05
N LEU A 18 -13.54 9.81 -14.21
CA LEU A 18 -12.78 9.42 -15.40
C LEU A 18 -11.94 8.17 -15.18
N ILE A 19 -11.93 7.63 -13.94
CA ILE A 19 -11.08 6.49 -13.57
C ILE A 19 -11.94 5.25 -13.34
N ASP A 20 -11.63 4.16 -14.07
CA ASP A 20 -12.25 2.87 -13.84
C ASP A 20 -11.46 2.00 -12.86
N ALA A 21 -10.12 2.12 -12.88
CA ALA A 21 -9.24 1.32 -12.05
C ALA A 21 -7.98 2.10 -11.66
N ALA A 22 -7.44 1.80 -10.49
CA ALA A 22 -6.21 2.40 -9.98
C ALA A 22 -5.37 1.39 -9.22
N ASN A 23 -4.06 1.48 -9.37
CA ASN A 23 -3.09 0.82 -8.50
C ASN A 23 -2.43 1.91 -7.65
N ILE A 24 -2.58 1.79 -6.33
CA ILE A 24 -2.11 2.80 -5.38
C ILE A 24 -0.95 2.22 -4.57
N ASP A 25 0.16 2.95 -4.55
CA ASP A 25 1.32 2.60 -3.75
C ASP A 25 1.10 3.09 -2.31
N LEU A 26 0.90 2.15 -1.38
CA LEU A 26 0.76 2.42 0.05
C LEU A 26 1.92 1.78 0.80
N LYS A 27 2.86 2.59 1.27
CA LYS A 27 4.11 2.12 1.86
C LYS A 27 3.98 1.71 3.32
N SER A 28 3.10 2.36 4.06
CA SER A 28 2.85 2.12 5.48
C SER A 28 1.55 2.80 5.87
N ILE A 29 1.01 2.44 7.02
CA ILE A 29 -0.12 3.17 7.62
C ILE A 29 0.37 4.19 8.67
N GLU A 30 1.65 4.15 8.99
CA GLU A 30 2.23 5.02 10.01
C GLU A 30 2.64 6.37 9.43
N ASP A 31 2.12 7.45 9.99
CA ASP A 31 2.46 8.81 9.61
C ASP A 31 3.95 9.09 9.77
N SER A 32 4.55 8.58 10.84
CA SER A 32 5.98 8.71 11.11
C SER A 32 6.86 8.15 9.99
N PHE A 33 6.47 7.00 9.42
CA PHE A 33 7.17 6.43 8.27
C PHE A 33 7.12 7.37 7.07
N TYR A 34 5.92 7.86 6.73
CA TYR A 34 5.75 8.76 5.59
C TYR A 34 6.51 10.07 5.76
N ARG A 35 6.49 10.66 6.95
CA ARG A 35 7.22 11.90 7.21
C ARG A 35 8.73 11.72 7.12
N LYS A 36 9.24 10.59 7.61
CA LYS A 36 10.68 10.28 7.59
C LYS A 36 11.17 9.96 6.17
N ILE A 37 10.45 9.14 5.43
CA ILE A 37 10.89 8.59 4.14
C ILE A 37 10.38 9.42 2.96
N CYS A 38 9.13 9.85 3.00
CA CYS A 38 8.47 10.56 1.91
C CYS A 38 8.32 12.06 2.18
N LYS A 39 8.68 12.52 3.38
CA LYS A 39 8.58 13.93 3.81
C LYS A 39 7.15 14.48 3.70
N ALA A 40 6.15 13.63 3.88
CA ALA A 40 4.74 13.97 3.83
C ALA A 40 3.96 13.08 4.80
N GLY A 41 2.74 13.46 5.16
CA GLY A 41 1.88 12.64 6.01
C GLY A 41 1.20 11.52 5.23
N VAL A 42 0.68 10.52 5.93
CA VAL A 42 -0.02 9.38 5.33
C VAL A 42 -1.49 9.70 5.00
N ASP A 43 -2.10 10.68 5.66
CA ASP A 43 -3.53 10.96 5.53
C ASP A 43 -4.00 11.24 4.11
N PRO A 44 -3.26 12.00 3.26
CA PRO A 44 -3.68 12.16 1.86
C PRO A 44 -3.77 10.85 1.09
N VAL A 45 -2.86 9.91 1.33
CA VAL A 45 -2.88 8.58 0.67
C VAL A 45 -4.10 7.79 1.14
N LYS A 46 -4.36 7.75 2.44
CA LYS A 46 -5.54 7.08 3.00
C LYS A 46 -6.82 7.67 2.44
N ASN A 47 -6.90 9.00 2.37
CA ASN A 47 -8.06 9.69 1.83
C ASN A 47 -8.30 9.34 0.36
N THR A 48 -7.24 9.28 -0.44
CA THR A 48 -7.33 8.90 -1.85
C THR A 48 -7.91 7.49 -2.00
N ILE A 49 -7.42 6.54 -1.21
CA ILE A 49 -7.90 5.15 -1.25
C ILE A 49 -9.39 5.09 -0.89
N ARG A 50 -9.79 5.75 0.20
CA ARG A 50 -11.20 5.78 0.61
C ARG A 50 -12.09 6.43 -0.44
N ALA A 51 -11.66 7.57 -0.99
CA ALA A 51 -12.45 8.30 -1.99
C ALA A 51 -12.64 7.47 -3.27
N MET A 52 -11.58 6.82 -3.75
CA MET A 52 -11.68 5.97 -4.93
C MET A 52 -12.58 4.77 -4.67
N SER A 53 -12.45 4.11 -3.53
CA SER A 53 -13.31 2.99 -3.15
C SER A 53 -14.78 3.41 -3.08
N ASN A 54 -15.07 4.53 -2.42
CA ASN A 54 -16.43 5.04 -2.30
C ASN A 54 -17.06 5.42 -3.64
N HIS A 55 -16.22 5.83 -4.60
CA HIS A 55 -16.68 6.19 -5.94
C HIS A 55 -16.85 4.99 -6.88
N GLY A 56 -16.52 3.78 -6.43
CA GLY A 56 -16.65 2.57 -7.23
C GLY A 56 -15.48 2.28 -8.16
N VAL A 57 -14.36 2.94 -7.98
CA VAL A 57 -13.13 2.65 -8.72
C VAL A 57 -12.60 1.28 -8.30
N HIS A 58 -12.22 0.42 -9.25
CA HIS A 58 -11.51 -0.81 -8.91
C HIS A 58 -10.10 -0.48 -8.43
N ILE A 59 -9.82 -0.78 -7.17
CA ILE A 59 -8.55 -0.45 -6.54
C ILE A 59 -7.74 -1.71 -6.31
N GLU A 60 -6.45 -1.64 -6.61
CA GLU A 60 -5.43 -2.57 -6.11
C GLU A 60 -4.37 -1.75 -5.40
N VAL A 61 -3.79 -2.31 -4.34
CA VAL A 61 -2.80 -1.63 -3.52
C VAL A 61 -1.49 -2.42 -3.57
N THR A 62 -0.38 -1.71 -3.76
CA THR A 62 0.96 -2.30 -3.72
C THR A 62 1.71 -1.76 -2.52
N ASN A 63 2.27 -2.67 -1.73
CA ASN A 63 3.11 -2.35 -0.58
C ASN A 63 4.51 -2.93 -0.81
N LEU A 64 5.48 -2.07 -1.06
CA LEU A 64 6.88 -2.46 -1.20
C LEU A 64 7.46 -2.69 0.20
N ILE A 65 7.91 -3.91 0.46
CA ILE A 65 8.43 -4.31 1.77
C ILE A 65 9.94 -4.10 1.81
N ILE A 66 10.37 -3.13 2.62
CA ILE A 66 11.78 -2.75 2.75
C ILE A 66 12.29 -3.20 4.12
N PRO A 67 13.23 -4.16 4.18
CA PRO A 67 13.74 -4.67 5.46
C PRO A 67 14.28 -3.57 6.36
N GLY A 68 13.86 -3.57 7.62
CA GLY A 68 14.26 -2.58 8.61
C GLY A 68 13.48 -1.27 8.57
N TYR A 69 12.62 -1.06 7.58
CA TYR A 69 11.83 0.18 7.44
C TYR A 69 10.35 -0.04 7.67
N ASN A 70 9.72 -0.99 6.96
CA ASN A 70 8.28 -1.23 7.06
C ASN A 70 7.90 -2.73 7.04
N ASP A 71 8.86 -3.62 7.33
CA ASP A 71 8.67 -5.06 7.20
C ASP A 71 8.17 -5.75 8.47
N SER A 72 7.89 -5.01 9.54
CA SER A 72 7.36 -5.61 10.76
C SER A 72 5.93 -6.11 10.55
N LYS A 73 5.56 -7.14 11.34
CA LYS A 73 4.19 -7.67 11.31
C LYS A 73 3.17 -6.59 11.66
N GLU A 74 3.49 -5.74 12.63
CA GLU A 74 2.61 -4.65 13.06
C GLU A 74 2.36 -3.65 11.94
N GLN A 75 3.38 -3.28 11.19
CA GLN A 75 3.22 -2.35 10.06
C GLN A 75 2.40 -2.95 8.94
N VAL A 76 2.67 -4.21 8.58
CA VAL A 76 1.90 -4.89 7.54
C VAL A 76 0.46 -5.09 7.98
N LEU A 77 0.21 -5.50 9.22
CA LEU A 77 -1.15 -5.61 9.75
C LEU A 77 -1.88 -4.27 9.77
N GLY A 78 -1.18 -3.17 10.03
CA GLY A 78 -1.77 -1.84 9.95
C GLY A 78 -2.33 -1.55 8.55
N VAL A 79 -1.56 -1.85 7.50
CA VAL A 79 -2.00 -1.73 6.11
C VAL A 79 -3.19 -2.65 5.84
N VAL A 80 -3.08 -3.91 6.25
CA VAL A 80 -4.11 -4.92 6.05
C VAL A 80 -5.42 -4.51 6.72
N ASP A 81 -5.38 -4.09 7.97
CA ASP A 81 -6.55 -3.68 8.72
C ASP A 81 -7.22 -2.45 8.11
N PHE A 82 -6.42 -1.49 7.68
CA PHE A 82 -6.93 -0.32 6.98
C PHE A 82 -7.72 -0.70 5.72
N LEU A 83 -7.15 -1.58 4.90
CA LEU A 83 -7.80 -2.03 3.67
C LEU A 83 -9.04 -2.89 3.96
N ALA A 84 -8.95 -3.80 4.93
CA ALA A 84 -10.07 -4.67 5.30
C ALA A 84 -11.27 -3.89 5.83
N ASP A 85 -11.03 -2.79 6.55
CA ASP A 85 -12.09 -1.91 7.03
C ASP A 85 -12.84 -1.21 5.90
N ILE A 86 -12.17 -0.98 4.77
CA ILE A 86 -12.79 -0.40 3.59
C ILE A 86 -13.51 -1.48 2.79
N ASP A 87 -12.77 -2.51 2.37
CA ASP A 87 -13.28 -3.65 1.61
C ASP A 87 -12.25 -4.77 1.64
N SER A 88 -12.60 -5.91 2.25
CA SER A 88 -11.70 -7.07 2.36
C SER A 88 -11.33 -7.69 1.00
N LYS A 89 -12.01 -7.30 -0.07
CA LYS A 89 -11.76 -7.79 -1.43
C LYS A 89 -10.69 -6.98 -2.18
N ILE A 90 -10.24 -5.85 -1.64
CA ILE A 90 -9.19 -5.05 -2.28
C ILE A 90 -7.93 -5.90 -2.40
N PRO A 91 -7.42 -6.14 -3.63
CA PRO A 91 -6.19 -6.89 -3.80
C PRO A 91 -4.99 -6.13 -3.21
N LEU A 92 -4.18 -6.85 -2.43
CA LEU A 92 -2.94 -6.33 -1.87
C LEU A 92 -1.76 -7.10 -2.46
N HIS A 93 -0.84 -6.35 -3.07
CA HIS A 93 0.42 -6.89 -3.60
C HIS A 93 1.54 -6.55 -2.62
N LEU A 94 2.14 -7.58 -2.01
CA LEU A 94 3.32 -7.43 -1.15
C LEU A 94 4.55 -7.71 -1.99
N SER A 95 5.29 -6.65 -2.32
CA SER A 95 6.39 -6.71 -3.27
C SER A 95 7.74 -6.68 -2.56
N ALA A 96 8.66 -7.53 -2.99
CA ALA A 96 10.01 -7.56 -2.45
C ALA A 96 10.83 -6.37 -2.94
N TYR A 97 11.64 -5.82 -2.05
CA TYR A 97 12.58 -4.77 -2.35
C TYR A 97 13.92 -5.36 -2.81
N TYR A 98 14.50 -4.75 -3.83
CA TYR A 98 15.88 -5.02 -4.26
C TYR A 98 16.74 -3.79 -4.01
N PRO A 99 18.00 -3.96 -3.59
CA PRO A 99 18.90 -2.83 -3.38
C PRO A 99 19.03 -1.98 -4.64
N ALA A 100 18.49 -0.76 -4.55
CA ALA A 100 18.54 0.25 -5.61
C ALA A 100 18.36 1.61 -4.94
N TYR A 101 19.01 2.63 -5.49
CA TYR A 101 18.88 3.99 -5.00
C TYR A 101 19.49 4.19 -3.59
N ASN A 102 18.83 5.00 -2.74
CA ASN A 102 19.42 5.55 -1.53
C ASN A 102 19.05 4.80 -0.25
N PHE A 103 18.39 3.65 -0.33
CA PHE A 103 18.07 2.87 0.85
C PHE A 103 19.25 1.97 1.24
N ASP A 104 19.63 2.04 2.51
CA ASP A 104 20.64 1.15 3.10
C ASP A 104 19.94 -0.09 3.67
N ALA A 105 19.32 -0.86 2.78
CA ALA A 105 18.58 -2.05 3.15
C ALA A 105 18.97 -3.23 2.25
N PRO A 106 19.01 -4.46 2.79
CA PRO A 106 19.20 -5.64 1.98
C PRO A 106 17.94 -5.99 1.19
N ARG A 107 18.08 -6.87 0.20
CA ARG A 107 16.96 -7.44 -0.52
C ARG A 107 15.98 -8.11 0.46
N THR A 108 14.69 -7.94 0.21
CA THR A 108 13.66 -8.67 0.95
C THR A 108 13.70 -10.15 0.57
N SER A 109 13.79 -11.04 1.56
CA SER A 109 13.83 -12.47 1.26
C SER A 109 12.46 -12.96 0.76
N PRO A 110 12.44 -13.94 -0.16
CA PRO A 110 11.19 -14.57 -0.57
C PRO A 110 10.41 -15.18 0.58
N ASP A 111 11.09 -15.77 1.57
CA ASP A 111 10.45 -16.36 2.72
C ASP A 111 9.74 -15.32 3.60
N LYS A 112 10.33 -14.14 3.74
CA LYS A 112 9.71 -13.03 4.45
C LYS A 112 8.41 -12.59 3.75
N ILE A 113 8.45 -12.42 2.43
CA ILE A 113 7.27 -12.07 1.65
C ILE A 113 6.19 -13.14 1.80
N LYS A 114 6.53 -14.42 1.70
CA LYS A 114 5.57 -15.51 1.85
C LYS A 114 4.91 -15.49 3.23
N SER A 115 5.68 -15.27 4.29
CA SER A 115 5.13 -15.21 5.65
C SER A 115 4.18 -14.02 5.82
N LEU A 116 4.49 -12.88 5.21
CA LEU A 116 3.63 -11.70 5.27
C LEU A 116 2.35 -11.89 4.43
N VAL A 117 2.44 -12.58 3.30
CA VAL A 117 1.26 -12.95 2.50
C VAL A 117 0.32 -13.84 3.32
N GLU A 118 0.84 -14.84 4.02
CA GLU A 118 0.04 -15.70 4.89
C GLU A 118 -0.65 -14.89 5.99
N LEU A 119 0.09 -13.99 6.64
CA LEU A 119 -0.46 -13.12 7.67
C LEU A 119 -1.57 -12.21 7.13
N ALA A 120 -1.33 -11.57 6.01
CA ALA A 120 -2.30 -10.66 5.38
C ALA A 120 -3.57 -11.42 4.90
N SER A 121 -3.39 -12.65 4.45
CA SER A 121 -4.49 -13.50 3.95
C SER A 121 -5.46 -13.94 5.03
N THR A 122 -5.13 -13.72 6.31
CA THR A 122 -6.09 -13.97 7.40
C THR A 122 -7.22 -12.94 7.43
N ARG A 123 -7.06 -11.78 6.78
CA ARG A 123 -8.01 -10.67 6.84
C ARG A 123 -8.41 -10.12 5.46
N LEU A 124 -7.61 -10.34 4.44
CA LEU A 124 -7.89 -9.94 3.06
C LEU A 124 -8.06 -11.18 2.19
N GLU A 125 -8.98 -11.10 1.22
CA GLU A 125 -9.31 -12.24 0.36
C GLU A 125 -8.30 -12.43 -0.76
N ASN A 126 -7.62 -11.36 -1.20
CA ASN A 126 -6.74 -11.38 -2.36
C ASN A 126 -5.39 -10.75 -2.00
N VAL A 127 -4.41 -11.57 -1.66
CA VAL A 127 -3.04 -11.11 -1.36
C VAL A 127 -2.06 -11.85 -2.26
N TYR A 128 -1.19 -11.10 -2.91
CA TYR A 128 -0.25 -11.63 -3.90
C TYR A 128 1.19 -11.23 -3.58
N PRO A 129 2.14 -12.18 -3.66
CA PRO A 129 3.55 -11.83 -3.61
C PRO A 129 3.98 -11.22 -4.93
N GLY A 130 4.92 -10.28 -4.88
CA GLY A 130 5.51 -9.68 -6.06
C GLY A 130 7.02 -9.62 -5.97
N ASN A 131 7.66 -9.65 -7.12
CA ASN A 131 9.11 -9.41 -7.23
C ASN A 131 10.00 -10.43 -6.49
N ILE A 132 9.51 -11.64 -6.31
CA ILE A 132 10.26 -12.69 -5.60
C ILE A 132 10.91 -13.69 -6.55
#